data_97a834d0ae432f4d90b7100451165cb8
#
_entry.id   97a834d0ae432f4d90b7100451165cb8
#
_cell.length_a   1.000
_cell.length_b   1.000
_cell.length_c   1.000
_cell.angle_alpha   90.00
_cell.angle_beta   90.00
_cell.angle_gamma   90.00
#
_symmetry.space_group_name_H-M   'P 1'
#
loop_
_entity.id
_entity.type
_entity.pdbx_description
1 polymer ?
#
loop_
_entity_poly.entity_id
_entity_poly.type
_entity_poly.pdbx_seq_one_letter_code
_entity_poly.pdbx_strand_id
1 'polypeptide(L)'
;MAARKSPFFDTATTLGKIIAFLGISGLSGVLAAGLLVPVAAAAGTGASASIQFFENLPAELERGALAQPSKIVASDGSLIATLYEENRQPVTLDQVSENMTDALIAIEDDQFYNHGGVDLQGIISAAISNISSDTTRGASTITQQYVNNVLIDASMQSGGDITFSGQKTLGDKLREAKLAIAVEKELSKDEILAGYLNIVPFTGNTYGVQAASKYFFNVEAKDLNIQQAALLAGVVNGPTFYSPELYPERSLERRNLVIGRMLETGKITQEEYDAAVASDLGLNITPVLNGCVGAEQAPYFCDYVTHLVLNDPAYGETREDRENLLYRGGLTIKTTLDPRAQAAAQTAINETANRETTDPAVGHSMVSLEPGTGDILVMAQNTRFMPGETPGDSVQNFNVDAYYKGDPNKPIGGLGGFQPGSTFKPFVVAAWLEDGRSLNTVVDGSKKAYPAGDRWEASCLPRGFYEILSDDPNYEYEPQNYGDTNYGNYTVLEGLAQSYNTVTFETAEQLDLCKIRDMAFEMGVHNGKLSLIQSDAADD
;
A
#
# COMPACT_ATOMS: atom_id res chain seq x y z
N MET A 1 18.21 -103.50 10.12
CA MET A 1 19.44 -103.21 10.86
C MET A 1 19.71 -101.66 10.78
N ALA A 2 19.40 -100.99 11.83
CA ALA A 2 19.68 -99.56 11.93
C ALA A 2 21.15 -99.36 12.36
N ALA A 3 22.01 -98.73 11.51
CA ALA A 3 23.39 -98.44 11.82
C ALA A 3 23.42 -97.36 12.90
N ARG A 4 23.95 -97.71 14.11
CA ARG A 4 24.26 -96.69 15.16
C ARG A 4 25.41 -95.78 14.68
N LYS A 5 25.05 -94.52 14.45
CA LYS A 5 26.07 -93.44 14.23
C LYS A 5 26.92 -93.30 15.49
N SER A 6 28.20 -93.31 15.33
CA SER A 6 29.15 -93.17 16.47
C SER A 6 29.07 -91.71 17.00
N PRO A 7 29.16 -91.53 18.34
CA PRO A 7 29.07 -90.19 18.95
C PRO A 7 30.21 -89.26 18.54
N PHE A 8 31.33 -89.83 18.01
CA PHE A 8 32.47 -89.06 17.54
C PHE A 8 32.26 -88.26 16.25
N PHE A 9 31.36 -88.81 15.35
CA PHE A 9 31.02 -88.14 14.12
C PHE A 9 30.03 -86.99 14.36
N ASP A 10 29.17 -87.03 15.34
CA ASP A 10 28.22 -86.02 15.71
C ASP A 10 28.93 -84.78 16.38
N THR A 11 29.95 -85.07 17.20
CA THR A 11 30.77 -84.02 17.86
C THR A 11 31.67 -83.29 16.86
N ALA A 12 32.27 -83.96 15.88
CA ALA A 12 33.06 -83.32 14.83
C ALA A 12 32.24 -82.48 13.88
N THR A 13 31.01 -82.89 13.54
CA THR A 13 30.08 -82.08 12.69
C THR A 13 29.47 -80.92 13.44
N THR A 14 29.26 -81.02 14.75
CA THR A 14 28.78 -79.91 15.59
C THR A 14 29.88 -78.87 15.80
N LEU A 15 31.13 -79.30 16.03
CA LEU A 15 32.30 -78.38 16.13
C LEU A 15 32.50 -77.64 14.81
N GLY A 16 32.42 -78.35 13.67
CA GLY A 16 32.54 -77.76 12.33
C GLY A 16 31.44 -76.70 12.06
N LYS A 17 30.22 -76.94 12.51
CA LYS A 17 29.12 -75.96 12.40
C LYS A 17 29.34 -74.73 13.29
N ILE A 18 29.85 -74.91 14.49
CA ILE A 18 30.19 -73.85 15.41
C ILE A 18 31.33 -72.98 14.84
N ILE A 19 32.38 -73.58 14.30
CA ILE A 19 33.48 -72.85 13.67
C ILE A 19 33.00 -72.09 12.41
N ALA A 20 32.15 -72.73 11.59
CA ALA A 20 31.59 -72.05 10.43
C ALA A 20 30.66 -70.90 10.84
N PHE A 21 29.84 -71.05 11.89
CA PHE A 21 29.02 -70.00 12.45
C PHE A 21 29.84 -68.80 12.97
N LEU A 22 30.90 -69.09 13.74
CA LEU A 22 31.83 -68.05 14.24
C LEU A 22 32.59 -67.38 13.11
N GLY A 23 33.00 -68.10 12.09
CA GLY A 23 33.60 -67.54 10.89
C GLY A 23 32.69 -66.63 10.09
N ILE A 24 31.43 -67.03 9.88
CA ILE A 24 30.43 -66.24 9.20
C ILE A 24 30.05 -64.99 10.05
N SER A 25 29.90 -65.16 11.37
CA SER A 25 29.63 -64.03 12.28
C SER A 25 30.79 -63.01 12.32
N GLY A 26 32.04 -63.48 12.34
CA GLY A 26 33.22 -62.63 12.25
C GLY A 26 33.29 -61.86 10.91
N LEU A 27 33.06 -62.56 9.80
CA LEU A 27 33.02 -61.95 8.47
C LEU A 27 31.87 -60.93 8.31
N SER A 28 30.70 -61.29 8.82
CA SER A 28 29.53 -60.37 8.84
C SER A 28 29.81 -59.13 9.71
N GLY A 29 30.48 -59.30 10.85
CA GLY A 29 30.88 -58.16 11.71
C GLY A 29 31.89 -57.25 11.03
N VAL A 30 32.88 -57.78 10.33
CA VAL A 30 33.86 -56.98 9.56
C VAL A 30 33.19 -56.29 8.37
N LEU A 31 32.28 -56.94 7.66
CA LEU A 31 31.52 -56.34 6.58
C LEU A 31 30.59 -55.23 7.09
N ALA A 32 29.91 -55.46 8.20
CA ALA A 32 29.09 -54.43 8.83
C ALA A 32 29.91 -53.23 9.32
N ALA A 33 31.07 -53.49 9.95
CA ALA A 33 31.99 -52.41 10.36
C ALA A 33 32.58 -51.68 9.15
N GLY A 34 32.94 -52.38 8.07
CA GLY A 34 33.45 -51.82 6.83
C GLY A 34 32.44 -50.93 6.08
N LEU A 35 31.13 -51.20 6.24
CA LEU A 35 30.07 -50.36 5.70
C LEU A 35 29.69 -49.21 6.63
N LEU A 36 29.66 -49.42 7.95
CA LEU A 36 29.22 -48.42 8.92
C LEU A 36 30.28 -47.37 9.27
N VAL A 37 31.58 -47.75 9.29
CA VAL A 37 32.65 -46.83 9.63
C VAL A 37 32.80 -45.69 8.60
N PRO A 38 32.79 -45.92 7.28
CA PRO A 38 32.80 -44.82 6.31
C PRO A 38 31.57 -43.94 6.38
N VAL A 39 30.37 -44.55 6.62
CA VAL A 39 29.10 -43.80 6.78
C VAL A 39 29.15 -42.96 8.06
N ALA A 40 29.65 -43.51 9.18
CA ALA A 40 29.80 -42.76 10.42
C ALA A 40 30.88 -41.65 10.31
N ALA A 41 31.97 -41.90 9.58
CA ALA A 41 33.00 -40.91 9.32
C ALA A 41 32.51 -39.79 8.40
N ALA A 42 31.77 -40.13 7.35
CA ALA A 42 31.15 -39.14 6.47
C ALA A 42 30.04 -38.32 7.19
N ALA A 43 29.25 -38.98 8.05
CA ALA A 43 28.26 -38.30 8.90
C ALA A 43 28.96 -37.37 9.93
N GLY A 44 30.08 -37.79 10.52
CA GLY A 44 30.83 -37.00 11.49
C GLY A 44 31.49 -35.76 10.87
N THR A 45 32.04 -35.85 9.66
CA THR A 45 32.61 -34.71 8.94
C THR A 45 31.53 -33.79 8.42
N GLY A 46 30.40 -34.33 7.94
CA GLY A 46 29.23 -33.56 7.55
C GLY A 46 28.61 -32.82 8.73
N ALA A 47 28.50 -33.47 9.90
CA ALA A 47 28.01 -32.83 11.12
C ALA A 47 28.90 -31.66 11.58
N SER A 48 30.23 -31.82 11.54
CA SER A 48 31.18 -30.77 11.92
C SER A 48 31.10 -29.57 10.97
N ALA A 49 30.98 -29.80 9.66
CA ALA A 49 30.80 -28.74 8.66
C ALA A 49 29.48 -28.04 8.84
N SER A 50 28.38 -28.77 9.14
CA SER A 50 27.07 -28.22 9.41
C SER A 50 27.03 -27.41 10.70
N ILE A 51 27.73 -27.84 11.75
CA ILE A 51 27.88 -27.11 13.01
C ILE A 51 28.65 -25.81 12.79
N GLN A 52 29.78 -25.82 12.08
CA GLN A 52 30.53 -24.61 11.75
C GLN A 52 29.72 -23.65 10.87
N PHE A 53 28.98 -24.17 9.88
CA PHE A 53 28.09 -23.36 9.07
C PHE A 53 27.01 -22.72 9.94
N PHE A 54 26.37 -23.49 10.84
CA PHE A 54 25.36 -22.99 11.76
C PHE A 54 25.92 -21.92 12.72
N GLU A 55 27.12 -22.11 13.25
CA GLU A 55 27.76 -21.13 14.13
C GLU A 55 28.06 -19.80 13.44
N ASN A 56 28.39 -19.82 12.16
CA ASN A 56 28.67 -18.63 11.35
C ASN A 56 27.44 -17.90 10.82
N LEU A 57 26.22 -18.45 10.96
CA LEU A 57 25.01 -17.76 10.56
C LEU A 57 24.71 -16.56 11.49
N PRO A 58 24.05 -15.49 11.01
CA PRO A 58 23.59 -14.40 11.86
C PRO A 58 22.75 -14.90 13.03
N ALA A 59 22.96 -14.33 14.21
CA ALA A 59 22.21 -14.68 15.42
C ALA A 59 21.28 -13.56 15.90
N GLU A 60 21.31 -12.40 15.25
CA GLU A 60 20.45 -11.26 15.56
C GLU A 60 19.37 -11.13 14.50
N LEU A 61 18.13 -10.97 14.93
CA LEU A 61 16.98 -10.69 14.09
C LEU A 61 16.66 -9.20 14.22
N GLU A 62 16.96 -8.43 13.18
CA GLU A 62 16.52 -7.04 13.11
C GLU A 62 15.00 -7.01 12.95
N ARG A 63 14.32 -6.41 13.92
CA ARG A 63 12.85 -6.25 13.94
C ARG A 63 12.53 -4.79 13.72
N GLY A 64 12.10 -4.43 12.52
CA GLY A 64 11.55 -3.12 12.21
C GLY A 64 10.16 -2.92 12.85
N ALA A 65 9.68 -1.68 12.86
CA ALA A 65 8.27 -1.44 13.16
C ALA A 65 7.41 -2.04 12.04
N LEU A 66 6.35 -2.77 12.43
CA LEU A 66 5.41 -3.33 11.47
C LEU A 66 4.70 -2.22 10.68
N ALA A 67 4.53 -2.42 9.39
CA ALA A 67 3.76 -1.51 8.55
C ALA A 67 2.35 -1.32 9.10
N GLN A 68 1.89 -0.07 9.16
CA GLN A 68 0.56 0.30 9.61
C GLN A 68 -0.08 1.26 8.60
N PRO A 69 -1.41 1.16 8.38
CA PRO A 69 -2.13 2.08 7.52
C PRO A 69 -2.06 3.52 8.02
N SER A 70 -1.78 4.44 7.12
CA SER A 70 -1.96 5.87 7.38
C SER A 70 -3.40 6.30 7.14
N LYS A 71 -3.83 7.34 7.83
CA LYS A 71 -5.19 7.88 7.75
C LYS A 71 -5.13 9.36 7.38
N ILE A 72 -5.95 9.76 6.43
CA ILE A 72 -6.25 11.17 6.17
C ILE A 72 -7.59 11.46 6.85
N VAL A 73 -7.60 12.48 7.69
CA VAL A 73 -8.80 12.87 8.44
C VAL A 73 -9.14 14.34 8.19
N ALA A 74 -10.44 14.65 8.18
CA ALA A 74 -10.97 15.99 8.04
C ALA A 74 -10.72 16.85 9.28
N SER A 75 -11.11 18.11 9.25
CA SER A 75 -10.93 19.08 10.35
C SER A 75 -11.63 18.66 11.65
N ASP A 76 -12.75 17.94 11.56
CA ASP A 76 -13.48 17.39 12.71
C ASP A 76 -12.96 16.02 13.18
N GLY A 77 -11.96 15.45 12.53
CA GLY A 77 -11.38 14.14 12.82
C GLY A 77 -12.07 12.96 12.12
N SER A 78 -13.11 13.19 11.33
CA SER A 78 -13.74 12.14 10.53
C SER A 78 -12.79 11.60 9.47
N LEU A 79 -12.88 10.29 9.18
CA LEU A 79 -12.00 9.61 8.23
C LEU A 79 -12.35 10.04 6.79
N ILE A 80 -11.34 10.48 6.03
CA ILE A 80 -11.43 10.72 4.59
C ILE A 80 -10.95 9.49 3.83
N ALA A 81 -9.76 8.99 4.14
CA ALA A 81 -9.16 7.85 3.45
C ALA A 81 -8.20 7.07 4.35
N THR A 82 -8.01 5.79 4.02
CA THR A 82 -6.95 4.94 4.58
C THR A 82 -5.96 4.59 3.47
N LEU A 83 -4.68 4.80 3.71
CA LEU A 83 -3.60 4.55 2.77
C LEU A 83 -2.69 3.45 3.32
N TYR A 84 -2.50 2.36 2.61
CA TYR A 84 -1.67 1.26 3.07
C TYR A 84 -1.11 0.41 1.93
N GLU A 85 0.03 -0.16 2.17
CA GLU A 85 0.55 -1.31 1.43
C GLU A 85 0.05 -2.60 2.06
N GLU A 86 0.04 -2.63 3.39
CA GLU A 86 -0.44 -3.72 4.23
C GLU A 86 -1.50 -3.19 5.20
N ASN A 87 -2.73 -3.68 5.06
CA ASN A 87 -3.79 -3.40 6.03
C ASN A 87 -3.53 -4.21 7.29
N ARG A 88 -2.86 -3.61 8.27
CA ARG A 88 -2.50 -4.22 9.54
C ARG A 88 -2.93 -3.37 10.71
N GLN A 89 -3.57 -3.98 11.68
CA GLN A 89 -3.98 -3.35 12.93
C GLN A 89 -3.35 -4.15 14.07
N PRO A 90 -2.16 -3.75 14.57
CA PRO A 90 -1.48 -4.47 15.64
C PRO A 90 -2.31 -4.50 16.92
N VAL A 91 -2.36 -5.65 17.57
CA VAL A 91 -3.05 -5.87 18.85
C VAL A 91 -2.13 -6.59 19.82
N THR A 92 -2.36 -6.42 21.11
CA THR A 92 -1.72 -7.20 22.17
C THR A 92 -2.43 -8.57 22.32
N LEU A 93 -1.77 -9.55 22.92
CA LEU A 93 -2.31 -10.91 23.01
C LEU A 93 -3.63 -10.97 23.80
N ASP A 94 -3.81 -10.12 24.80
CA ASP A 94 -5.05 -9.99 25.57
C ASP A 94 -6.22 -9.40 24.74
N GLN A 95 -5.95 -8.84 23.59
CA GLN A 95 -6.93 -8.38 22.61
C GLN A 95 -7.24 -9.43 21.52
N VAL A 96 -6.73 -10.63 21.66
CA VAL A 96 -7.00 -11.78 20.77
C VAL A 96 -7.77 -12.83 21.55
N SER A 97 -8.78 -13.41 20.91
CA SER A 97 -9.59 -14.51 21.51
C SER A 97 -8.70 -15.71 21.83
N GLU A 98 -8.93 -16.34 22.99
CA GLU A 98 -8.29 -17.59 23.39
C GLU A 98 -8.57 -18.70 22.35
N ASN A 99 -9.76 -18.70 21.71
CA ASN A 99 -10.04 -19.60 20.61
C ASN A 99 -9.05 -19.47 19.45
N MET A 100 -8.56 -18.25 19.15
CA MET A 100 -7.61 -18.01 18.05
C MET A 100 -6.23 -18.54 18.40
N THR A 101 -5.74 -18.27 19.60
CA THR A 101 -4.44 -18.77 20.07
C THR A 101 -4.44 -20.31 20.15
N ASP A 102 -5.51 -20.89 20.67
CA ASP A 102 -5.69 -22.34 20.77
C ASP A 102 -5.80 -23.02 19.41
N ALA A 103 -6.57 -22.45 18.48
CA ALA A 103 -6.67 -22.97 17.11
C ALA A 103 -5.32 -22.97 16.38
N LEU A 104 -4.58 -21.86 16.51
CA LEU A 104 -3.26 -21.72 15.88
C LEU A 104 -2.24 -22.69 16.46
N ILE A 105 -2.16 -22.78 17.79
CA ILE A 105 -1.24 -23.69 18.48
C ILE A 105 -1.58 -25.15 18.14
N ALA A 106 -2.87 -25.50 18.16
CA ALA A 106 -3.31 -26.88 17.89
C ALA A 106 -2.95 -27.34 16.47
N ILE A 107 -2.97 -26.46 15.47
CA ILE A 107 -2.72 -26.85 14.08
C ILE A 107 -1.26 -26.67 13.64
N GLU A 108 -0.57 -25.62 14.10
CA GLU A 108 0.77 -25.29 13.65
C GLU A 108 1.87 -25.85 14.57
N ASP A 109 1.65 -25.85 15.90
CA ASP A 109 2.72 -26.18 16.86
C ASP A 109 2.14 -26.54 18.24
N ASP A 110 1.62 -27.76 18.40
CA ASP A 110 0.93 -28.21 19.63
C ASP A 110 1.85 -28.27 20.87
N GLN A 111 3.17 -28.20 20.67
CA GLN A 111 4.19 -28.15 21.73
C GLN A 111 4.82 -26.76 21.89
N PHE A 112 4.23 -25.70 21.34
CA PHE A 112 4.79 -24.35 21.28
C PHE A 112 5.37 -23.87 22.60
N TYR A 113 4.67 -24.06 23.70
CA TYR A 113 5.13 -23.63 25.05
C TYR A 113 6.19 -24.53 25.67
N ASN A 114 6.48 -25.71 25.08
CA ASN A 114 7.33 -26.75 25.66
C ASN A 114 8.73 -26.87 25.02
N HIS A 115 8.99 -26.19 23.91
CA HIS A 115 10.29 -26.21 23.21
C HIS A 115 10.93 -24.81 23.12
N GLY A 116 12.22 -24.75 22.75
CA GLY A 116 13.02 -23.52 22.66
C GLY A 116 13.32 -23.10 21.20
N GLY A 117 12.30 -22.71 20.43
CA GLY A 117 12.41 -22.20 19.05
C GLY A 117 12.39 -23.28 17.97
N VAL A 118 12.83 -24.50 18.30
CA VAL A 118 12.86 -25.67 17.39
C VAL A 118 12.32 -26.88 18.13
N ASP A 119 11.34 -27.55 17.55
CA ASP A 119 10.81 -28.83 18.07
C ASP A 119 11.54 -30.02 17.45
N LEU A 120 12.55 -30.54 18.15
CA LEU A 120 13.29 -31.72 17.71
C LEU A 120 12.45 -33.00 17.69
N GLN A 121 11.47 -33.14 18.60
CA GLN A 121 10.58 -34.30 18.65
C GLN A 121 9.59 -34.25 17.48
N GLY A 122 9.05 -33.09 17.18
CA GLY A 122 8.18 -32.86 16.03
C GLY A 122 8.91 -33.15 14.71
N ILE A 123 10.15 -32.71 14.55
CA ILE A 123 10.98 -33.00 13.36
C ILE A 123 11.17 -34.51 13.17
N ILE A 124 11.51 -35.25 14.22
CA ILE A 124 11.71 -36.70 14.16
C ILE A 124 10.36 -37.40 13.85
N SER A 125 9.28 -36.97 14.50
CA SER A 125 7.94 -37.52 14.28
C SER A 125 7.44 -37.27 12.84
N ALA A 126 7.67 -36.06 12.31
CA ALA A 126 7.32 -35.73 10.93
C ALA A 126 8.15 -36.51 9.92
N ALA A 127 9.46 -36.72 10.18
CA ALA A 127 10.30 -37.56 9.33
C ALA A 127 9.81 -39.02 9.26
N ILE A 128 9.42 -39.59 10.38
CA ILE A 128 8.87 -40.96 10.45
C ILE A 128 7.50 -41.03 9.76
N SER A 129 6.63 -40.08 10.00
CA SER A 129 5.29 -39.98 9.39
C SER A 129 5.35 -39.84 7.87
N ASN A 130 6.25 -38.97 7.37
CA ASN A 130 6.42 -38.72 5.93
C ASN A 130 7.03 -39.91 5.18
N ILE A 131 7.66 -40.88 5.89
CA ILE A 131 8.15 -42.12 5.31
C ILE A 131 7.02 -43.17 5.26
N SER A 132 6.04 -43.10 6.18
CA SER A 132 5.00 -44.10 6.37
C SER A 132 3.62 -43.73 5.84
N SER A 133 3.38 -42.48 5.45
CA SER A 133 2.09 -42.00 4.95
C SER A 133 2.27 -40.98 3.83
N ASP A 134 1.31 -40.90 2.90
CA ASP A 134 1.28 -39.91 1.81
C ASP A 134 0.96 -38.48 2.26
N THR A 135 0.85 -38.21 3.57
CA THR A 135 0.57 -36.89 4.13
C THR A 135 1.83 -36.23 4.64
N THR A 136 2.23 -35.12 4.03
CA THR A 136 3.34 -34.28 4.50
C THR A 136 2.94 -33.53 5.77
N ARG A 137 3.49 -33.92 6.92
CA ARG A 137 3.35 -33.17 8.17
C ARG A 137 4.40 -32.06 8.22
N GLY A 138 3.98 -30.81 8.46
CA GLY A 138 4.87 -29.67 8.65
C GLY A 138 5.66 -29.84 9.96
N ALA A 139 6.95 -29.51 9.93
CA ALA A 139 7.85 -29.60 11.09
C ALA A 139 8.40 -28.23 11.52
N SER A 140 7.84 -27.12 11.00
CA SER A 140 8.26 -25.76 11.35
C SER A 140 7.45 -25.26 12.53
N THR A 141 8.13 -24.74 13.55
CA THR A 141 7.50 -24.14 14.73
C THR A 141 6.89 -22.75 14.43
N ILE A 142 5.97 -22.27 15.28
CA ILE A 142 5.43 -20.90 15.21
C ILE A 142 6.57 -19.88 15.27
N THR A 143 7.60 -20.09 16.12
CA THR A 143 8.76 -19.20 16.21
C THR A 143 9.55 -19.14 14.90
N GLN A 144 9.75 -20.26 14.22
CA GLN A 144 10.42 -20.30 12.91
C GLN A 144 9.60 -19.56 11.85
N GLN A 145 8.28 -19.72 11.87
CA GLN A 145 7.37 -19.01 10.95
C GLN A 145 7.36 -17.49 11.25
N TYR A 146 7.41 -17.09 12.51
CA TYR A 146 7.53 -15.69 12.92
C TYR A 146 8.82 -15.07 12.37
N VAL A 147 9.97 -15.73 12.62
CA VAL A 147 11.27 -15.29 12.09
C VAL A 147 11.23 -15.13 10.57
N ASN A 148 10.67 -16.09 9.86
CA ASN A 148 10.56 -16.02 8.40
C ASN A 148 9.73 -14.80 7.94
N ASN A 149 8.60 -14.53 8.58
CA ASN A 149 7.77 -13.37 8.24
C ASN A 149 8.47 -12.04 8.56
N VAL A 150 9.24 -11.96 9.66
CA VAL A 150 10.05 -10.77 9.98
C VAL A 150 11.13 -10.54 8.92
N LEU A 151 11.80 -11.59 8.43
CA LEU A 151 12.79 -11.47 7.37
C LEU A 151 12.16 -11.01 6.04
N ILE A 152 10.98 -11.49 5.71
CA ILE A 152 10.22 -11.05 4.53
C ILE A 152 9.86 -9.56 4.68
N ASP A 153 9.28 -9.16 5.80
CA ASP A 153 8.88 -7.77 6.06
C ASP A 153 10.08 -6.82 6.00
N ALA A 154 11.21 -7.17 6.64
CA ALA A 154 12.45 -6.38 6.60
C ALA A 154 13.00 -6.20 5.18
N SER A 155 12.88 -7.20 4.32
CA SER A 155 13.31 -7.08 2.94
C SER A 155 12.37 -6.22 2.10
N MET A 156 11.06 -6.31 2.30
CA MET A 156 10.11 -5.41 1.66
C MET A 156 10.39 -3.95 2.03
N GLN A 157 10.79 -3.70 3.30
CA GLN A 157 11.15 -2.35 3.76
C GLN A 157 12.45 -1.82 3.14
N SER A 158 13.40 -2.69 2.80
CA SER A 158 14.71 -2.31 2.26
C SER A 158 14.75 -2.25 0.72
N GLY A 159 13.61 -2.41 0.03
CA GLY A 159 13.57 -2.49 -1.44
C GLY A 159 14.33 -3.70 -2.01
N GLY A 160 14.68 -4.65 -1.16
CA GLY A 160 15.42 -5.86 -1.54
C GLY A 160 14.51 -6.84 -2.27
N ASP A 161 14.98 -7.35 -3.38
CA ASP A 161 14.34 -8.43 -4.13
C ASP A 161 14.47 -9.74 -3.34
N ILE A 162 13.58 -9.95 -2.35
CA ILE A 162 13.45 -11.29 -1.78
C ILE A 162 12.67 -12.13 -2.78
N THR A 163 13.36 -12.72 -3.72
CA THR A 163 12.91 -13.94 -4.39
C THR A 163 12.93 -15.10 -3.37
N PHE A 164 12.04 -15.07 -2.38
CA PHE A 164 11.59 -16.30 -1.72
C PHE A 164 10.70 -17.08 -2.68
N SER A 165 11.25 -17.35 -3.88
CA SER A 165 10.62 -18.19 -4.88
C SER A 165 10.65 -19.63 -4.42
N GLY A 166 9.60 -20.05 -3.75
CA GLY A 166 9.04 -21.40 -3.81
C GLY A 166 9.77 -22.54 -3.10
N GLN A 167 11.06 -22.64 -3.04
CA GLN A 167 11.76 -23.75 -2.36
C GLN A 167 12.90 -23.23 -1.50
N LYS A 168 12.64 -23.22 -0.18
CA LYS A 168 13.69 -22.91 0.81
C LYS A 168 14.82 -23.92 0.72
N THR A 169 16.05 -23.44 0.68
CA THR A 169 17.23 -24.28 0.77
C THR A 169 17.43 -24.83 2.20
N LEU A 170 18.23 -25.87 2.35
CA LEU A 170 18.64 -26.35 3.68
C LEU A 170 19.33 -25.24 4.50
N GLY A 171 20.10 -24.37 3.83
CA GLY A 171 20.74 -23.21 4.46
C GLY A 171 19.74 -22.22 5.04
N ASP A 172 18.67 -21.92 4.32
CA ASP A 172 17.59 -21.03 4.79
C ASP A 172 16.91 -21.62 6.03
N LYS A 173 16.63 -22.92 6.02
CA LYS A 173 16.03 -23.62 7.17
C LYS A 173 16.95 -23.62 8.41
N LEU A 174 18.26 -23.78 8.23
CA LEU A 174 19.22 -23.70 9.33
C LEU A 174 19.34 -22.27 9.88
N ARG A 175 19.27 -21.26 9.00
CA ARG A 175 19.24 -19.85 9.41
C ARG A 175 17.98 -19.53 10.20
N GLU A 176 16.80 -19.93 9.71
CA GLU A 176 15.53 -19.78 10.43
C GLU A 176 15.58 -20.43 11.82
N ALA A 177 16.09 -21.67 11.91
CA ALA A 177 16.21 -22.38 13.17
C ALA A 177 17.15 -21.67 14.17
N LYS A 178 18.29 -21.16 13.72
CA LYS A 178 19.21 -20.40 14.57
C LYS A 178 18.60 -19.11 15.07
N LEU A 179 17.95 -18.35 14.20
CA LEU A 179 17.27 -17.11 14.56
C LEU A 179 16.09 -17.39 15.50
N ALA A 180 15.33 -18.48 15.30
CA ALA A 180 14.25 -18.88 16.19
C ALA A 180 14.75 -19.17 17.62
N ILE A 181 15.89 -19.89 17.75
CA ILE A 181 16.53 -20.13 19.05
C ILE A 181 17.02 -18.82 19.70
N ALA A 182 17.52 -17.88 18.91
CA ALA A 182 17.97 -16.58 19.40
C ALA A 182 16.80 -15.73 19.90
N VAL A 183 15.70 -15.64 19.11
CA VAL A 183 14.49 -14.90 19.45
C VAL A 183 13.86 -15.42 20.75
N GLU A 184 13.82 -16.72 20.99
CA GLU A 184 13.28 -17.28 22.24
C GLU A 184 14.14 -17.03 23.50
N LYS A 185 15.35 -16.53 23.32
CA LYS A 185 16.16 -16.04 24.46
C LYS A 185 15.85 -14.59 24.82
N GLU A 186 15.29 -13.83 23.88
CA GLU A 186 14.99 -12.41 24.01
C GLU A 186 13.52 -12.14 24.31
N LEU A 187 12.61 -12.93 23.73
CA LEU A 187 11.17 -12.77 23.82
C LEU A 187 10.54 -13.95 24.56
N SER A 188 9.49 -13.65 25.31
CA SER A 188 8.58 -14.67 25.86
C SER A 188 7.77 -15.33 24.75
N LYS A 189 7.23 -16.50 25.03
CA LYS A 189 6.33 -17.21 24.12
C LYS A 189 5.12 -16.37 23.72
N ASP A 190 4.56 -15.63 24.66
CA ASP A 190 3.40 -14.76 24.42
C ASP A 190 3.74 -13.59 23.51
N GLU A 191 4.93 -13.00 23.64
CA GLU A 191 5.40 -11.95 22.74
C GLU A 191 5.65 -12.48 21.34
N ILE A 192 6.18 -13.68 21.19
CA ILE A 192 6.39 -14.36 19.89
C ILE A 192 5.02 -14.65 19.24
N LEU A 193 4.07 -15.19 20.00
CA LEU A 193 2.74 -15.50 19.51
C LEU A 193 1.98 -14.23 19.08
N ALA A 194 2.05 -13.16 19.88
CA ALA A 194 1.49 -11.87 19.52
C ALA A 194 2.15 -11.31 18.26
N GLY A 195 3.49 -11.36 18.18
CA GLY A 195 4.24 -10.94 16.99
C GLY A 195 3.84 -11.71 15.75
N TYR A 196 3.71 -13.02 15.84
CA TYR A 196 3.26 -13.88 14.75
C TYR A 196 1.84 -13.51 14.28
N LEU A 197 0.89 -13.41 15.20
CA LEU A 197 -0.50 -13.08 14.90
C LEU A 197 -0.66 -11.68 14.28
N ASN A 198 0.28 -10.77 14.51
CA ASN A 198 0.27 -9.43 13.93
C ASN A 198 0.97 -9.35 12.57
N ILE A 199 1.90 -10.27 12.23
CA ILE A 199 2.70 -10.15 11.02
C ILE A 199 2.19 -11.00 9.84
N VAL A 200 1.50 -12.12 10.11
CA VAL A 200 1.11 -13.09 9.08
C VAL A 200 0.08 -12.54 8.10
N PRO A 201 0.20 -12.87 6.79
CA PRO A 201 -0.81 -12.53 5.79
C PRO A 201 -2.02 -13.48 5.91
N PHE A 202 -3.23 -12.94 5.62
CA PHE A 202 -4.48 -13.72 5.57
C PHE A 202 -5.18 -13.69 4.21
N THR A 203 -5.19 -12.55 3.52
CA THR A 203 -5.73 -12.42 2.16
C THR A 203 -5.31 -11.09 1.53
N GLY A 204 -4.97 -11.10 0.24
CA GLY A 204 -4.55 -9.86 -0.46
C GLY A 204 -3.56 -9.04 0.37
N ASN A 205 -3.92 -7.81 0.66
CA ASN A 205 -3.12 -6.90 1.48
C ASN A 205 -3.55 -6.88 2.96
N THR A 206 -4.29 -7.89 3.44
CA THR A 206 -4.76 -7.98 4.83
C THR A 206 -3.79 -8.82 5.66
N TYR A 207 -3.13 -8.17 6.61
CA TYR A 207 -2.11 -8.75 7.49
C TYR A 207 -2.52 -8.63 8.96
N GLY A 208 -2.19 -9.63 9.73
CA GLY A 208 -2.48 -9.70 11.16
C GLY A 208 -3.93 -10.07 11.47
N VAL A 209 -4.10 -10.71 12.63
CA VAL A 209 -5.36 -11.32 13.08
C VAL A 209 -6.49 -10.30 13.24
N GLN A 210 -6.21 -9.09 13.71
CA GLN A 210 -7.23 -8.05 13.91
C GLN A 210 -7.82 -7.59 12.58
N ALA A 211 -6.97 -7.28 11.59
CA ALA A 211 -7.42 -6.87 10.27
C ALA A 211 -8.15 -8.01 9.55
N ALA A 212 -7.70 -9.25 9.69
CA ALA A 212 -8.35 -10.42 9.13
C ALA A 212 -9.72 -10.69 9.77
N SER A 213 -9.84 -10.57 11.09
CA SER A 213 -11.10 -10.69 11.82
C SER A 213 -12.14 -9.66 11.34
N LYS A 214 -11.72 -8.42 11.18
CA LYS A 214 -12.57 -7.36 10.60
C LYS A 214 -12.95 -7.65 9.16
N TYR A 215 -11.99 -8.08 8.34
CA TYR A 215 -12.21 -8.36 6.94
C TYR A 215 -13.21 -9.49 6.71
N PHE A 216 -12.96 -10.65 7.33
CA PHE A 216 -13.75 -11.86 7.07
C PHE A 216 -15.09 -11.90 7.83
N PHE A 217 -15.17 -11.26 9.02
CA PHE A 217 -16.30 -11.45 9.93
C PHE A 217 -16.89 -10.15 10.46
N ASN A 218 -16.23 -9.01 10.26
CA ASN A 218 -16.57 -7.71 10.84
C ASN A 218 -16.68 -7.71 12.38
N VAL A 219 -15.79 -8.48 13.04
CA VAL A 219 -15.67 -8.56 14.51
C VAL A 219 -14.26 -8.19 14.97
N GLU A 220 -14.08 -7.86 16.25
CA GLU A 220 -12.75 -7.68 16.85
C GLU A 220 -12.08 -9.06 17.02
N ALA A 221 -10.74 -9.10 16.96
CA ALA A 221 -9.99 -10.35 17.14
C ALA A 221 -10.27 -11.03 18.50
N LYS A 222 -10.59 -10.26 19.55
CA LYS A 222 -10.97 -10.78 20.87
C LYS A 222 -12.31 -11.49 20.90
N ASP A 223 -13.18 -11.20 19.91
CA ASP A 223 -14.55 -11.70 19.87
C ASP A 223 -14.70 -12.91 18.92
N LEU A 224 -13.58 -13.41 18.36
CA LEU A 224 -13.59 -14.60 17.49
C LEU A 224 -14.10 -15.83 18.25
N ASN A 225 -15.11 -16.48 17.69
CA ASN A 225 -15.58 -17.77 18.16
C ASN A 225 -14.74 -18.95 17.60
N ILE A 226 -15.00 -20.17 18.02
CA ILE A 226 -14.22 -21.37 17.67
C ILE A 226 -14.12 -21.55 16.15
N GLN A 227 -15.24 -21.51 15.41
CA GLN A 227 -15.23 -21.75 13.96
C GLN A 227 -14.55 -20.63 13.19
N GLN A 228 -14.67 -19.37 13.62
CA GLN A 228 -14.00 -18.22 13.02
C GLN A 228 -12.49 -18.27 13.26
N ALA A 229 -12.09 -18.56 14.49
CA ALA A 229 -10.70 -18.75 14.89
C ALA A 229 -10.04 -19.91 14.12
N ALA A 230 -10.73 -21.04 14.02
CA ALA A 230 -10.25 -22.20 13.27
C ALA A 230 -10.13 -21.92 11.77
N LEU A 231 -11.04 -21.11 11.19
CA LEU A 231 -10.93 -20.67 9.80
C LEU A 231 -9.66 -19.83 9.59
N LEU A 232 -9.44 -18.81 10.41
CA LEU A 232 -8.25 -17.96 10.31
C LEU A 232 -6.96 -18.77 10.50
N ALA A 233 -6.88 -19.63 11.52
CA ALA A 233 -5.73 -20.51 11.74
C ALA A 233 -5.47 -21.46 10.56
N GLY A 234 -6.54 -21.88 9.87
CA GLY A 234 -6.45 -22.68 8.66
C GLY A 234 -5.92 -21.91 7.45
N VAL A 235 -6.35 -20.66 7.29
CA VAL A 235 -5.98 -19.78 6.17
C VAL A 235 -4.51 -19.37 6.21
N VAL A 236 -3.93 -19.14 7.39
CA VAL A 236 -2.52 -18.72 7.56
C VAL A 236 -1.54 -19.66 6.84
N ASN A 237 -1.82 -20.96 6.80
CA ASN A 237 -0.96 -21.96 6.15
C ASN A 237 -0.82 -21.77 4.64
N GLY A 238 -1.80 -21.12 4.00
CA GLY A 238 -1.78 -20.81 2.57
C GLY A 238 -2.91 -19.86 2.20
N PRO A 239 -2.74 -18.55 2.39
CA PRO A 239 -3.82 -17.56 2.27
C PRO A 239 -4.56 -17.59 0.93
N THR A 240 -3.85 -17.76 -0.17
CA THR A 240 -4.46 -17.89 -1.50
C THR A 240 -5.09 -19.27 -1.71
N PHE A 241 -4.42 -20.33 -1.22
CA PHE A 241 -4.87 -21.71 -1.44
C PHE A 241 -6.10 -22.06 -0.61
N TYR A 242 -6.19 -21.53 0.62
CA TYR A 242 -7.31 -21.72 1.54
C TYR A 242 -8.22 -20.49 1.64
N SER A 243 -8.21 -19.61 0.62
CA SER A 243 -9.09 -18.44 0.60
C SER A 243 -10.57 -18.86 0.66
N PRO A 244 -11.33 -18.42 1.67
CA PRO A 244 -12.75 -18.76 1.77
C PRO A 244 -13.62 -18.07 0.72
N GLU A 245 -13.13 -17.01 0.11
CA GLU A 245 -13.80 -16.30 -0.99
C GLU A 245 -13.61 -17.02 -2.32
N LEU A 246 -12.38 -17.51 -2.59
CA LEU A 246 -12.05 -18.16 -3.86
C LEU A 246 -12.36 -19.67 -3.84
N TYR A 247 -12.17 -20.31 -2.69
CA TYR A 247 -12.27 -21.77 -2.54
C TYR A 247 -12.99 -22.17 -1.25
N PRO A 248 -14.29 -21.84 -1.10
CA PRO A 248 -15.04 -22.01 0.15
C PRO A 248 -15.06 -23.47 0.65
N GLU A 249 -15.20 -24.44 -0.24
CA GLU A 249 -15.22 -25.86 0.14
C GLU A 249 -13.88 -26.31 0.75
N ARG A 250 -12.77 -25.96 0.10
CA ARG A 250 -11.41 -26.26 0.60
C ARG A 250 -11.13 -25.56 1.93
N SER A 251 -11.59 -24.33 2.06
CA SER A 251 -11.48 -23.57 3.28
C SER A 251 -12.29 -24.20 4.42
N LEU A 252 -13.49 -24.70 4.12
CA LEU A 252 -14.32 -25.43 5.07
C LEU A 252 -13.67 -26.75 5.54
N GLU A 253 -13.09 -27.50 4.62
CA GLU A 253 -12.34 -28.72 4.95
C GLU A 253 -11.14 -28.42 5.86
N ARG A 254 -10.37 -27.37 5.53
CA ARG A 254 -9.21 -26.93 6.32
C ARG A 254 -9.64 -26.46 7.71
N ARG A 255 -10.70 -25.65 7.82
CA ARG A 255 -11.30 -25.23 9.11
C ARG A 255 -11.67 -26.43 9.97
N ASN A 256 -12.36 -27.41 9.40
CA ASN A 256 -12.78 -28.60 10.11
C ASN A 256 -11.59 -29.46 10.59
N LEU A 257 -10.49 -29.49 9.81
CA LEU A 257 -9.24 -30.10 10.26
C LEU A 257 -8.68 -29.40 11.49
N VAL A 258 -8.69 -28.05 11.50
CA VAL A 258 -8.23 -27.27 12.67
C VAL A 258 -9.10 -27.56 13.89
N ILE A 259 -10.43 -27.54 13.73
CA ILE A 259 -11.36 -27.85 14.83
C ILE A 259 -11.11 -29.28 15.38
N GLY A 260 -10.82 -30.24 14.49
CA GLY A 260 -10.44 -31.60 14.89
C GLY A 260 -9.16 -31.62 15.73
N ARG A 261 -8.15 -30.84 15.35
CA ARG A 261 -6.91 -30.72 16.13
C ARG A 261 -7.14 -30.06 17.49
N MET A 262 -8.03 -29.06 17.55
CA MET A 262 -8.40 -28.41 18.84
C MET A 262 -9.04 -29.46 19.80
N LEU A 263 -9.89 -30.36 19.29
CA LEU A 263 -10.44 -31.43 20.09
C LEU A 263 -9.38 -32.44 20.54
N GLU A 264 -8.52 -32.88 19.59
CA GLU A 264 -7.43 -33.85 19.89
C GLU A 264 -6.44 -33.32 20.94
N THR A 265 -6.18 -32.03 20.95
CA THR A 265 -5.28 -31.36 21.91
C THR A 265 -6.01 -30.91 23.19
N GLY A 266 -7.30 -31.20 23.33
CA GLY A 266 -8.09 -30.90 24.53
C GLY A 266 -8.40 -29.41 24.71
N LYS A 267 -8.37 -28.63 23.63
CA LYS A 267 -8.69 -27.20 23.65
C LYS A 267 -10.18 -26.90 23.61
N ILE A 268 -10.96 -27.84 23.07
CA ILE A 268 -12.43 -27.80 23.03
C ILE A 268 -13.02 -29.13 23.44
N THR A 269 -14.27 -29.11 23.89
CA THR A 269 -15.05 -30.29 24.21
C THR A 269 -15.66 -30.94 22.94
N GLN A 270 -16.14 -32.17 23.07
CA GLN A 270 -16.85 -32.84 21.98
C GLN A 270 -18.11 -32.09 21.54
N GLU A 271 -18.86 -31.50 22.48
CA GLU A 271 -20.06 -30.71 22.19
C GLU A 271 -19.74 -29.45 21.37
N GLU A 272 -18.68 -28.75 21.73
CA GLU A 272 -18.18 -27.57 20.99
C GLU A 272 -17.67 -27.94 19.60
N TYR A 273 -16.97 -29.08 19.47
CA TYR A 273 -16.54 -29.64 18.19
C TYR A 273 -17.75 -29.91 17.27
N ASP A 274 -18.76 -30.64 17.75
CA ASP A 274 -19.93 -31.00 16.97
C ASP A 274 -20.69 -29.76 16.50
N ALA A 275 -20.83 -28.74 17.36
CA ALA A 275 -21.45 -27.46 17.04
C ALA A 275 -20.64 -26.67 16.00
N ALA A 276 -19.32 -26.58 16.18
CA ALA A 276 -18.45 -25.81 15.30
C ALA A 276 -18.33 -26.43 13.90
N VAL A 277 -18.22 -27.73 13.78
CA VAL A 277 -18.17 -28.43 12.48
C VAL A 277 -19.48 -28.33 11.73
N ALA A 278 -20.62 -28.32 12.42
CA ALA A 278 -21.95 -28.20 11.82
C ALA A 278 -22.25 -26.77 11.29
N SER A 279 -21.48 -25.77 11.70
CA SER A 279 -21.66 -24.38 11.26
C SER A 279 -21.15 -24.17 9.84
N ASP A 280 -21.69 -23.14 9.15
CA ASP A 280 -21.11 -22.60 7.91
C ASP A 280 -19.83 -21.81 8.19
N LEU A 281 -19.24 -21.17 7.16
CA LEU A 281 -18.04 -20.36 7.32
C LEU A 281 -18.29 -19.04 8.06
N GLY A 282 -19.53 -18.58 8.16
CA GLY A 282 -19.94 -17.38 8.88
C GLY A 282 -19.32 -16.08 8.35
N LEU A 283 -19.03 -16.01 7.04
CA LEU A 283 -18.38 -14.87 6.42
C LEU A 283 -19.30 -13.64 6.39
N ASN A 284 -18.71 -12.49 6.74
CA ASN A 284 -19.28 -11.15 6.57
C ASN A 284 -18.17 -10.25 6.03
N ILE A 285 -17.88 -10.40 4.73
CA ILE A 285 -16.73 -9.75 4.08
C ILE A 285 -16.90 -8.24 4.12
N THR A 286 -15.96 -7.57 4.78
CA THR A 286 -15.94 -6.12 4.98
C THR A 286 -14.56 -5.57 4.60
N PRO A 287 -14.31 -5.32 3.30
CA PRO A 287 -13.02 -4.80 2.85
C PRO A 287 -12.82 -3.36 3.30
N VAL A 288 -11.62 -3.05 3.75
CA VAL A 288 -11.18 -1.66 3.93
C VAL A 288 -10.72 -1.14 2.57
N LEU A 289 -11.38 -0.11 2.06
CA LEU A 289 -10.98 0.50 0.79
C LEU A 289 -9.65 1.23 0.97
N ASN A 290 -8.70 0.92 0.09
CA ASN A 290 -7.36 1.51 0.09
C ASN A 290 -7.29 2.70 -0.85
N GLY A 291 -6.61 3.75 -0.41
CA GLY A 291 -6.34 4.91 -1.24
C GLY A 291 -7.55 5.83 -1.41
N CYS A 292 -7.37 6.77 -2.33
CA CYS A 292 -8.35 7.84 -2.53
C CYS A 292 -9.64 7.37 -3.23
N VAL A 293 -9.64 6.19 -3.83
CA VAL A 293 -10.87 5.54 -4.33
C VAL A 293 -11.85 5.26 -3.19
N GLY A 294 -11.32 5.00 -1.98
CA GLY A 294 -12.12 4.80 -0.78
C GLY A 294 -12.61 6.09 -0.10
N ALA A 295 -12.17 7.25 -0.56
CA ALA A 295 -12.55 8.55 0.00
C ALA A 295 -13.86 9.06 -0.64
N GLU A 296 -14.98 8.44 -0.32
CA GLU A 296 -16.28 8.64 -0.97
C GLU A 296 -16.69 10.10 -1.16
N GLN A 297 -16.40 10.97 -0.17
CA GLN A 297 -16.83 12.37 -0.19
C GLN A 297 -15.77 13.34 -0.72
N ALA A 298 -14.47 13.00 -0.62
CA ALA A 298 -13.38 13.91 -0.96
C ALA A 298 -12.19 13.22 -1.63
N PRO A 299 -12.41 12.42 -2.71
CA PRO A 299 -11.33 11.65 -3.32
C PRO A 299 -10.24 12.52 -3.96
N TYR A 300 -10.61 13.64 -4.57
CA TYR A 300 -9.67 14.58 -5.19
C TYR A 300 -8.83 15.34 -4.15
N PHE A 301 -9.42 15.63 -2.99
CA PHE A 301 -8.68 16.21 -1.87
C PHE A 301 -7.71 15.19 -1.27
N CYS A 302 -8.13 13.94 -1.11
CA CYS A 302 -7.26 12.83 -0.72
C CYS A 302 -6.07 12.69 -1.67
N ASP A 303 -6.30 12.71 -2.98
CA ASP A 303 -5.27 12.63 -4.02
C ASP A 303 -4.27 13.79 -3.92
N TYR A 304 -4.78 15.01 -3.77
CA TYR A 304 -3.96 16.19 -3.54
C TYR A 304 -3.05 16.06 -2.32
N VAL A 305 -3.61 15.66 -1.16
CA VAL A 305 -2.85 15.45 0.09
C VAL A 305 -1.78 14.37 -0.10
N THR A 306 -2.13 13.27 -0.76
CA THR A 306 -1.20 12.20 -1.09
C THR A 306 -0.02 12.72 -1.92
N HIS A 307 -0.30 13.48 -2.96
CA HIS A 307 0.73 14.08 -3.81
C HIS A 307 1.58 15.12 -3.07
N LEU A 308 1.00 15.89 -2.14
CA LEU A 308 1.78 16.82 -1.31
C LEU A 308 2.83 16.07 -0.49
N VAL A 309 2.43 15.00 0.22
CA VAL A 309 3.36 14.19 1.01
C VAL A 309 4.44 13.58 0.13
N LEU A 310 4.07 13.02 -1.02
CA LEU A 310 5.01 12.35 -1.93
C LEU A 310 6.01 13.30 -2.61
N ASN A 311 5.70 14.60 -2.71
CA ASN A 311 6.54 15.58 -3.39
C ASN A 311 7.32 16.52 -2.45
N ASP A 312 6.95 16.60 -1.17
CA ASP A 312 7.61 17.47 -0.22
C ASP A 312 8.77 16.75 0.51
N PRO A 313 10.03 17.23 0.37
CA PRO A 313 11.20 16.65 1.04
C PRO A 313 11.12 16.65 2.57
N ALA A 314 10.22 17.45 3.17
CA ALA A 314 10.02 17.44 4.63
C ALA A 314 9.55 16.08 5.16
N TYR A 315 8.95 15.24 4.31
CA TYR A 315 8.47 13.89 4.66
C TYR A 315 9.46 12.77 4.35
N GLY A 316 10.63 13.07 3.78
CA GLY A 316 11.69 12.10 3.48
C GLY A 316 12.60 12.58 2.35
N GLU A 317 13.88 12.18 2.38
CA GLU A 317 14.87 12.63 1.41
C GLU A 317 14.55 12.11 0.00
N THR A 318 14.25 10.80 -0.09
CA THR A 318 13.91 10.16 -1.36
C THR A 318 12.39 10.01 -1.53
N ARG A 319 11.95 9.71 -2.74
CA ARG A 319 10.54 9.39 -2.99
C ARG A 319 10.14 8.10 -2.28
N GLU A 320 11.03 7.12 -2.23
CA GLU A 320 10.83 5.85 -1.56
C GLU A 320 10.62 6.04 -0.04
N ASP A 321 11.42 6.91 0.61
CA ASP A 321 11.22 7.25 2.03
C ASP A 321 9.82 7.82 2.28
N ARG A 322 9.35 8.70 1.38
CA ARG A 322 8.03 9.32 1.48
C ARG A 322 6.89 8.32 1.22
N GLU A 323 7.06 7.40 0.27
CA GLU A 323 6.13 6.30 0.01
C GLU A 323 6.06 5.35 1.22
N ASN A 324 7.20 4.94 1.77
CA ASN A 324 7.26 4.12 2.98
C ASN A 324 6.60 4.82 4.17
N LEU A 325 6.88 6.11 4.38
CA LEU A 325 6.24 6.89 5.45
C LEU A 325 4.72 6.95 5.25
N LEU A 326 4.25 7.21 4.03
CA LEU A 326 2.83 7.39 3.73
C LEU A 326 2.04 6.08 3.80
N TYR A 327 2.58 4.98 3.25
CA TYR A 327 1.83 3.73 3.10
C TYR A 327 2.11 2.70 4.19
N ARG A 328 3.18 2.88 4.98
CA ARG A 328 3.64 1.94 6.01
C ARG A 328 3.84 2.57 7.38
N GLY A 329 3.90 3.92 7.46
CA GLY A 329 4.29 4.66 8.66
C GLY A 329 3.19 4.86 9.69
N GLY A 330 1.95 4.48 9.42
CA GLY A 330 0.84 4.60 10.38
C GLY A 330 0.47 6.06 10.72
N LEU A 331 0.62 6.99 9.78
CA LEU A 331 0.38 8.40 10.00
C LEU A 331 -1.10 8.71 10.25
N THR A 332 -1.36 9.76 11.02
CA THR A 332 -2.65 10.45 11.06
C THR A 332 -2.45 11.86 10.48
N ILE A 333 -2.82 12.02 9.22
CA ILE A 333 -2.72 13.29 8.49
C ILE A 333 -4.00 14.09 8.74
N LYS A 334 -3.90 15.09 9.63
CA LYS A 334 -5.00 16.00 9.91
C LYS A 334 -5.05 17.09 8.85
N THR A 335 -6.20 17.31 8.26
CA THR A 335 -6.41 18.27 7.19
C THR A 335 -7.40 19.36 7.58
N THR A 336 -7.52 20.37 6.73
CA THR A 336 -8.40 21.52 6.91
C THR A 336 -9.80 21.34 6.30
N LEU A 337 -10.05 20.24 5.59
CA LEU A 337 -11.32 19.96 4.92
C LEU A 337 -12.49 20.03 5.90
N ASP A 338 -13.50 20.85 5.60
CA ASP A 338 -14.79 20.87 6.33
C ASP A 338 -15.75 19.84 5.68
N PRO A 339 -16.09 18.74 6.38
CA PRO A 339 -16.92 17.68 5.79
C PRO A 339 -18.33 18.15 5.40
N ARG A 340 -18.89 19.13 6.11
CA ARG A 340 -20.22 19.65 5.82
C ARG A 340 -20.21 20.55 4.60
N ALA A 341 -19.20 21.43 4.49
CA ALA A 341 -19.00 22.27 3.33
C ALA A 341 -18.69 21.43 2.09
N GLN A 342 -17.84 20.41 2.24
CA GLN A 342 -17.50 19.47 1.18
C GLN A 342 -18.74 18.73 0.65
N ALA A 343 -19.57 18.19 1.54
CA ALA A 343 -20.81 17.49 1.14
C ALA A 343 -21.78 18.43 0.42
N ALA A 344 -21.93 19.67 0.89
CA ALA A 344 -22.79 20.66 0.25
C ALA A 344 -22.28 21.04 -1.15
N ALA A 345 -20.97 21.27 -1.30
CA ALA A 345 -20.34 21.58 -2.57
C ALA A 345 -20.47 20.42 -3.58
N GLN A 346 -20.21 19.17 -3.12
CA GLN A 346 -20.34 18.00 -3.97
C GLN A 346 -21.80 17.80 -4.44
N THR A 347 -22.78 18.07 -3.57
CA THR A 347 -24.19 18.04 -3.94
C THR A 347 -24.50 19.09 -5.00
N ALA A 348 -24.07 20.34 -4.78
CA ALA A 348 -24.32 21.44 -5.73
C ALA A 348 -23.69 21.16 -7.10
N ILE A 349 -22.48 20.63 -7.15
CA ILE A 349 -21.82 20.23 -8.41
C ILE A 349 -22.61 19.12 -9.10
N ASN A 350 -23.03 18.10 -8.38
CA ASN A 350 -23.75 16.96 -8.95
C ASN A 350 -25.13 17.36 -9.49
N GLU A 351 -25.79 18.36 -8.89
CA GLU A 351 -27.09 18.90 -9.34
C GLU A 351 -26.94 19.79 -10.58
N THR A 352 -25.83 20.52 -10.70
CA THR A 352 -25.61 21.47 -11.81
C THR A 352 -24.94 20.85 -13.02
N ALA A 353 -24.09 19.84 -12.80
CA ALA A 353 -23.32 19.15 -13.84
C ALA A 353 -23.36 17.65 -13.61
N ASN A 354 -24.36 16.98 -14.16
CA ASN A 354 -24.55 15.54 -14.01
C ASN A 354 -23.32 14.77 -14.53
N ARG A 355 -22.80 13.86 -13.71
CA ARG A 355 -21.68 12.94 -14.04
C ARG A 355 -21.93 12.09 -15.28
N GLU A 356 -23.19 11.83 -15.59
CA GLU A 356 -23.62 10.94 -16.67
C GLU A 356 -23.88 11.69 -17.99
N THR A 357 -23.70 13.02 -18.03
CA THR A 357 -23.83 13.76 -19.29
C THR A 357 -22.62 13.45 -20.18
N THR A 358 -22.91 12.78 -21.28
CA THR A 358 -21.90 12.26 -22.18
C THR A 358 -21.61 13.16 -23.37
N ASP A 359 -22.30 14.31 -23.53
CA ASP A 359 -22.09 15.17 -24.69
C ASP A 359 -22.59 16.63 -24.47
N PRO A 360 -21.68 17.60 -24.45
CA PRO A 360 -20.24 17.46 -24.28
C PRO A 360 -19.92 17.12 -22.82
N ALA A 361 -18.86 16.32 -22.60
CA ALA A 361 -18.37 16.02 -21.28
C ALA A 361 -17.82 17.31 -20.64
N VAL A 362 -18.64 17.92 -19.77
CA VAL A 362 -18.26 19.16 -19.09
C VAL A 362 -17.71 18.84 -17.71
N GLY A 363 -16.41 19.14 -17.50
CA GLY A 363 -15.78 19.07 -16.18
C GLY A 363 -16.14 20.30 -15.35
N HIS A 364 -16.62 20.07 -14.11
CA HIS A 364 -16.83 21.10 -13.11
C HIS A 364 -15.99 20.80 -11.87
N SER A 365 -15.34 21.83 -11.35
CA SER A 365 -14.60 21.74 -10.10
C SER A 365 -14.86 22.94 -9.21
N MET A 366 -14.70 22.77 -7.90
CA MET A 366 -14.89 23.80 -6.90
C MET A 366 -13.85 23.65 -5.80
N VAL A 367 -13.14 24.74 -5.52
CA VAL A 367 -12.26 24.87 -4.36
C VAL A 367 -12.76 26.02 -3.50
N SER A 368 -12.84 25.83 -2.19
CA SER A 368 -13.12 26.90 -1.22
C SER A 368 -11.96 27.03 -0.25
N LEU A 369 -11.49 28.26 -0.09
CA LEU A 369 -10.37 28.61 0.80
C LEU A 369 -10.89 29.46 1.96
N GLU A 370 -10.30 29.31 3.13
CA GLU A 370 -10.52 30.22 4.26
C GLU A 370 -9.76 31.53 4.03
N PRO A 371 -10.44 32.68 4.01
CA PRO A 371 -9.77 33.96 3.86
C PRO A 371 -8.82 34.25 5.01
N GLY A 372 -7.58 34.64 4.69
CA GLY A 372 -6.56 35.00 5.67
C GLY A 372 -5.62 33.86 6.08
N THR A 373 -6.05 32.60 6.04
CA THR A 373 -5.19 31.43 6.29
C THR A 373 -4.77 30.73 5.00
N GLY A 374 -5.65 30.69 3.98
CA GLY A 374 -5.47 29.92 2.76
C GLY A 374 -5.81 28.43 2.91
N ASP A 375 -6.39 28.04 4.04
CA ASP A 375 -6.78 26.66 4.31
C ASP A 375 -7.85 26.18 3.32
N ILE A 376 -7.62 25.02 2.71
CA ILE A 376 -8.57 24.41 1.77
C ILE A 376 -9.69 23.75 2.59
N LEU A 377 -10.88 24.31 2.51
CA LEU A 377 -12.08 23.81 3.19
C LEU A 377 -12.89 22.85 2.31
N VAL A 378 -12.81 23.02 0.99
CA VAL A 378 -13.55 22.24 -0.02
C VAL A 378 -12.65 21.99 -1.22
N MET A 379 -12.70 20.76 -1.74
CA MET A 379 -12.20 20.40 -3.06
C MET A 379 -13.13 19.37 -3.68
N ALA A 380 -13.98 19.80 -4.59
CA ALA A 380 -15.02 18.98 -5.19
C ALA A 380 -14.95 18.99 -6.72
N GLN A 381 -15.41 17.93 -7.35
CA GLN A 381 -15.41 17.74 -8.80
C GLN A 381 -16.59 16.87 -9.21
N ASN A 382 -17.11 17.06 -10.44
CA ASN A 382 -18.28 16.32 -10.92
C ASN A 382 -17.96 14.92 -11.48
N THR A 383 -16.70 14.48 -11.52
CA THR A 383 -16.32 13.14 -11.95
C THR A 383 -16.18 12.19 -10.76
N ARG A 384 -16.23 10.88 -11.01
CA ARG A 384 -15.88 9.86 -10.01
C ARG A 384 -14.38 9.62 -10.08
N PHE A 385 -13.74 9.54 -8.91
CA PHE A 385 -12.31 9.22 -8.81
C PHE A 385 -12.10 7.72 -9.03
N MET A 386 -12.03 7.32 -10.28
CA MET A 386 -11.82 5.93 -10.69
C MET A 386 -10.91 5.89 -11.91
N PRO A 387 -9.93 4.95 -11.96
CA PRO A 387 -9.25 4.63 -13.22
C PRO A 387 -10.22 3.86 -14.11
N GLY A 388 -10.56 4.39 -15.28
CA GLY A 388 -11.47 3.71 -16.19
C GLY A 388 -11.79 4.52 -17.43
N GLU A 389 -12.48 3.86 -18.36
CA GLU A 389 -12.96 4.46 -19.63
C GLU A 389 -14.47 4.77 -19.58
N THR A 390 -15.10 4.61 -18.41
CA THR A 390 -16.53 4.89 -18.25
C THR A 390 -16.72 6.41 -18.26
N PRO A 391 -17.67 6.94 -19.04
CA PRO A 391 -17.99 8.36 -19.00
C PRO A 391 -18.26 8.85 -17.58
N GLY A 392 -17.63 9.95 -17.20
CA GLY A 392 -17.72 10.50 -15.85
C GLY A 392 -16.69 9.94 -14.85
N ASP A 393 -15.83 8.98 -15.22
CA ASP A 393 -14.69 8.55 -14.41
C ASP A 393 -13.43 9.35 -14.77
N SER A 394 -12.68 9.77 -13.77
CA SER A 394 -11.40 10.43 -13.97
C SER A 394 -10.55 10.37 -12.70
N VAL A 395 -9.28 10.06 -12.84
CA VAL A 395 -8.27 10.25 -11.79
C VAL A 395 -7.60 11.61 -11.88
N GLN A 396 -7.89 12.40 -12.93
CA GLN A 396 -7.36 13.75 -13.06
C GLN A 396 -8.07 14.72 -12.13
N ASN A 397 -7.28 15.46 -11.36
CA ASN A 397 -7.77 16.44 -10.42
C ASN A 397 -7.86 17.81 -11.10
N PHE A 398 -9.07 18.27 -11.40
CA PHE A 398 -9.31 19.57 -12.05
C PHE A 398 -9.06 20.77 -11.12
N ASN A 399 -8.85 20.52 -9.84
CA ASN A 399 -8.67 21.56 -8.82
C ASN A 399 -7.21 21.97 -8.60
N VAL A 400 -6.26 21.28 -9.23
CA VAL A 400 -4.82 21.47 -8.95
C VAL A 400 -4.01 21.59 -10.23
N ASP A 401 -2.82 22.17 -10.11
CA ASP A 401 -1.83 22.23 -11.18
C ASP A 401 -1.35 20.84 -11.59
N ALA A 402 -0.73 20.74 -12.77
CA ALA A 402 -0.08 19.51 -13.21
C ALA A 402 1.11 19.14 -12.32
N TYR A 403 1.81 20.14 -11.77
CA TYR A 403 3.10 19.96 -11.10
C TYR A 403 3.18 20.71 -9.78
N TYR A 404 3.77 20.09 -8.76
CA TYR A 404 4.03 20.71 -7.46
C TYR A 404 4.97 21.89 -7.58
N LYS A 405 4.48 23.09 -7.24
CA LYS A 405 5.23 24.36 -7.36
C LYS A 405 5.88 24.56 -8.74
N GLY A 406 5.23 24.08 -9.80
CA GLY A 406 5.71 24.21 -11.16
C GLY A 406 6.90 23.32 -11.56
N ASP A 407 7.33 22.39 -10.71
CA ASP A 407 8.42 21.45 -11.00
C ASP A 407 7.92 20.26 -11.84
N PRO A 408 8.31 20.14 -13.13
CA PRO A 408 7.82 19.07 -14.01
C PRO A 408 8.20 17.65 -13.57
N ASN A 409 9.14 17.53 -12.62
CA ASN A 409 9.52 16.23 -12.05
C ASN A 409 8.63 15.82 -10.87
N LYS A 410 7.68 16.66 -10.48
CA LYS A 410 6.79 16.46 -9.33
C LYS A 410 5.32 16.58 -9.73
N PRO A 411 4.76 15.63 -10.47
CA PRO A 411 3.36 15.66 -10.85
C PRO A 411 2.45 15.58 -9.61
N ILE A 412 1.31 16.30 -9.65
CA ILE A 412 0.31 16.31 -8.58
C ILE A 412 -1.11 15.94 -9.07
N GLY A 413 -1.20 15.27 -10.22
CA GLY A 413 -2.45 14.71 -10.72
C GLY A 413 -3.37 15.68 -11.46
N GLY A 414 -2.99 16.95 -11.62
CA GLY A 414 -3.79 17.96 -12.31
C GLY A 414 -3.54 18.04 -13.82
N LEU A 415 -4.32 18.90 -14.48
CA LEU A 415 -4.30 19.08 -15.95
C LEU A 415 -3.40 20.23 -16.44
N GLY A 416 -2.80 21.02 -15.55
CA GLY A 416 -2.04 22.21 -15.92
C GLY A 416 -2.87 23.48 -15.99
N GLY A 417 -4.10 23.47 -15.53
CA GLY A 417 -4.98 24.61 -15.40
C GLY A 417 -6.00 24.76 -16.53
N PHE A 418 -6.90 25.68 -16.34
CA PHE A 418 -7.91 26.09 -17.30
C PHE A 418 -7.68 27.55 -17.69
N GLN A 419 -8.23 27.98 -18.81
CA GLN A 419 -8.19 29.39 -19.18
C GLN A 419 -8.87 30.25 -18.08
N PRO A 420 -8.14 31.24 -17.50
CA PRO A 420 -8.67 32.00 -16.40
C PRO A 420 -9.78 32.99 -16.83
N GLY A 421 -9.84 33.32 -18.10
CA GLY A 421 -10.77 34.31 -18.61
C GLY A 421 -10.69 35.63 -17.84
N SER A 422 -11.82 36.24 -17.55
CA SER A 422 -11.88 37.52 -16.82
C SER A 422 -11.35 37.46 -15.37
N THR A 423 -11.11 36.28 -14.79
CA THR A 423 -10.48 36.16 -13.47
C THR A 423 -9.00 36.54 -13.50
N PHE A 424 -8.40 36.68 -14.68
CA PHE A 424 -7.02 37.17 -14.83
C PHE A 424 -6.91 38.70 -14.71
N LYS A 425 -7.98 39.46 -14.94
CA LYS A 425 -7.98 40.94 -14.92
C LYS A 425 -7.47 41.57 -13.61
N PRO A 426 -7.75 40.99 -12.41
CA PRO A 426 -7.16 41.47 -11.17
C PRO A 426 -5.63 41.53 -11.18
N PHE A 427 -4.93 40.59 -11.84
CA PHE A 427 -3.47 40.60 -11.93
C PHE A 427 -2.94 41.74 -12.80
N VAL A 428 -3.66 42.09 -13.89
CA VAL A 428 -3.36 43.25 -14.72
C VAL A 428 -3.47 44.53 -13.88
N VAL A 429 -4.56 44.63 -13.10
CA VAL A 429 -4.80 45.80 -12.24
C VAL A 429 -3.82 45.84 -11.06
N ALA A 430 -3.42 44.72 -10.50
CA ALA A 430 -2.38 44.66 -9.47
C ALA A 430 -1.02 45.17 -10.00
N ALA A 431 -0.62 44.71 -11.19
CA ALA A 431 0.59 45.20 -11.85
C ALA A 431 0.51 46.74 -12.17
N TRP A 432 -0.70 47.23 -12.53
CA TRP A 432 -0.95 48.66 -12.73
C TRP A 432 -0.73 49.47 -11.45
N LEU A 433 -1.20 48.96 -10.30
CA LEU A 433 -1.00 49.61 -9.00
C LEU A 433 0.48 49.60 -8.57
N GLU A 434 1.17 48.49 -8.79
CA GLU A 434 2.59 48.34 -8.48
C GLU A 434 3.46 49.28 -9.32
N ASP A 435 3.06 49.55 -10.59
CA ASP A 435 3.68 50.54 -11.45
C ASP A 435 3.42 51.99 -10.96
N GLY A 436 2.75 52.15 -9.80
CA GLY A 436 2.47 53.45 -9.17
C GLY A 436 1.30 54.20 -9.79
N ARG A 437 0.49 53.58 -10.60
CA ARG A 437 -0.65 54.21 -11.30
C ARG A 437 -1.94 54.09 -10.50
N SER A 438 -2.86 55.02 -10.69
CA SER A 438 -4.11 55.10 -9.95
C SER A 438 -5.22 54.26 -10.62
N LEU A 439 -6.08 53.62 -9.81
CA LEU A 439 -7.31 53.01 -10.29
C LEU A 439 -8.31 54.00 -10.90
N ASN A 440 -8.20 55.31 -10.53
CA ASN A 440 -9.01 56.36 -11.06
C ASN A 440 -8.48 56.93 -12.40
N THR A 441 -7.37 56.38 -12.91
CA THR A 441 -6.86 56.75 -14.24
C THR A 441 -7.91 56.32 -15.28
N VAL A 442 -8.27 57.30 -16.13
CA VAL A 442 -9.17 57.07 -17.25
C VAL A 442 -8.37 56.55 -18.44
N VAL A 443 -8.79 55.43 -18.99
CA VAL A 443 -8.23 54.81 -20.19
C VAL A 443 -9.24 54.74 -21.31
N ASP A 444 -8.78 54.66 -22.56
CA ASP A 444 -9.64 54.60 -23.74
C ASP A 444 -10.11 53.13 -24.00
N GLY A 445 -11.24 52.76 -23.44
CA GLY A 445 -11.90 51.50 -23.69
C GLY A 445 -12.77 51.46 -24.95
N SER A 446 -12.47 52.28 -25.94
CA SER A 446 -13.12 52.23 -27.25
C SER A 446 -12.76 50.93 -27.96
N LYS A 447 -13.57 50.54 -28.92
CA LYS A 447 -13.30 49.37 -29.76
C LYS A 447 -12.05 49.68 -30.62
N LYS A 448 -11.00 48.91 -30.44
CA LYS A 448 -9.72 49.01 -31.17
C LYS A 448 -9.43 47.69 -31.88
N ALA A 449 -8.86 47.78 -33.08
CA ALA A 449 -8.27 46.67 -33.79
C ALA A 449 -6.76 46.64 -33.55
N TYR A 450 -6.22 45.48 -33.24
CA TYR A 450 -4.80 45.23 -33.07
C TYR A 450 -4.32 44.35 -34.24
N PRO A 451 -3.66 44.95 -35.25
CA PRO A 451 -3.26 44.20 -36.44
C PRO A 451 -2.10 43.23 -36.18
N ALA A 452 -1.95 42.26 -37.07
CA ALA A 452 -0.78 41.41 -37.10
C ALA A 452 0.50 42.28 -37.21
N GLY A 453 1.50 41.96 -36.37
CA GLY A 453 2.75 42.73 -36.28
C GLY A 453 2.73 43.84 -35.22
N ASP A 454 1.60 44.08 -34.54
CA ASP A 454 1.51 45.01 -33.43
C ASP A 454 2.36 44.55 -32.24
N ARG A 455 2.98 45.49 -31.51
CA ARG A 455 4.02 45.18 -30.53
C ARG A 455 3.75 45.82 -29.19
N TRP A 456 3.75 44.96 -28.16
CA TRP A 456 3.57 45.36 -26.78
C TRP A 456 4.86 45.14 -25.99
N GLU A 457 5.20 46.03 -25.08
CA GLU A 457 6.40 45.90 -24.26
C GLU A 457 6.39 44.60 -23.46
N ALA A 458 7.47 43.83 -23.56
CA ALA A 458 7.67 42.60 -22.84
C ALA A 458 9.17 42.36 -22.59
N SER A 459 9.69 42.98 -21.56
CA SER A 459 11.14 43.05 -21.26
C SER A 459 11.79 41.69 -21.02
N CYS A 460 11.03 40.69 -20.59
CA CYS A 460 11.51 39.33 -20.37
C CYS A 460 11.65 38.48 -21.65
N LEU A 461 11.17 39.00 -22.78
CA LEU A 461 11.32 38.31 -24.07
C LEU A 461 12.67 38.72 -24.72
N PRO A 462 13.29 37.82 -25.52
CA PRO A 462 14.57 38.11 -26.18
C PRO A 462 14.56 39.37 -27.07
N ARG A 463 13.39 39.74 -27.62
CA ARG A 463 13.21 40.93 -28.44
C ARG A 463 12.79 42.17 -27.67
N GLY A 464 12.45 42.03 -26.35
CA GLY A 464 11.93 43.09 -25.52
C GLY A 464 10.47 43.44 -25.79
N PHE A 465 9.78 42.72 -26.64
CA PHE A 465 8.37 42.94 -26.97
C PHE A 465 7.66 41.61 -27.32
N TYR A 466 6.37 41.57 -27.08
CA TYR A 466 5.43 40.60 -27.63
C TYR A 466 4.89 41.14 -28.97
N GLU A 467 4.78 40.33 -29.98
CA GLU A 467 4.26 40.68 -31.30
C GLU A 467 3.04 39.81 -31.63
N ILE A 468 1.94 40.42 -32.03
CA ILE A 468 0.74 39.71 -32.47
C ILE A 468 1.10 39.00 -33.79
N LEU A 469 1.13 37.65 -33.74
CA LEU A 469 1.51 36.82 -34.86
C LEU A 469 0.24 36.28 -35.55
N SER A 470 0.18 36.44 -36.88
CA SER A 470 -0.80 35.75 -37.74
C SER A 470 -0.19 35.47 -39.11
N ASP A 471 -0.54 34.35 -39.70
CA ASP A 471 -0.20 34.02 -41.11
C ASP A 471 -1.05 34.81 -42.08
N ASP A 472 -2.17 35.39 -41.65
CA ASP A 472 -2.99 36.32 -42.43
C ASP A 472 -2.47 37.76 -42.25
N PRO A 473 -1.96 38.42 -43.30
CA PRO A 473 -1.49 39.79 -43.20
C PRO A 473 -2.62 40.81 -42.94
N ASN A 474 -3.87 40.42 -43.08
CA ASN A 474 -5.02 41.27 -42.82
C ASN A 474 -5.67 40.93 -41.45
N TYR A 475 -5.05 40.06 -40.65
CA TYR A 475 -5.55 39.71 -39.34
C TYR A 475 -5.54 40.92 -38.42
N GLU A 476 -6.69 41.15 -37.79
CA GLU A 476 -6.88 42.16 -36.76
C GLU A 476 -7.59 41.54 -35.58
N TYR A 477 -6.99 41.58 -34.38
CA TYR A 477 -7.64 41.19 -33.16
C TYR A 477 -8.42 42.35 -32.56
N GLU A 478 -9.74 42.16 -32.42
CA GLU A 478 -10.63 43.16 -31.82
C GLU A 478 -11.21 42.63 -30.50
N PRO A 479 -10.67 43.03 -29.33
CA PRO A 479 -11.28 42.66 -28.05
C PRO A 479 -12.70 43.23 -27.94
N GLN A 480 -13.65 42.34 -27.64
CA GLN A 480 -15.08 42.74 -27.51
C GLN A 480 -15.52 42.67 -26.04
N ASN A 481 -16.31 43.65 -25.62
CA ASN A 481 -17.00 43.57 -24.34
C ASN A 481 -18.26 42.67 -24.49
N TYR A 482 -18.70 42.07 -23.36
CA TYR A 482 -19.91 41.24 -23.38
C TYR A 482 -21.09 41.96 -24.02
N GLY A 483 -21.75 41.31 -24.97
CA GLY A 483 -22.87 41.86 -25.71
C GLY A 483 -22.52 42.93 -26.72
N ASP A 484 -21.22 43.09 -27.08
CA ASP A 484 -20.71 44.09 -28.04
C ASP A 484 -21.21 45.53 -27.72
N THR A 485 -21.17 45.89 -26.44
CA THR A 485 -21.65 47.17 -25.90
C THR A 485 -20.63 47.79 -24.90
N ASN A 486 -20.97 48.98 -24.40
CA ASN A 486 -20.20 49.67 -23.35
C ASN A 486 -18.76 49.99 -23.73
N TYR A 487 -18.58 50.63 -24.87
CA TYR A 487 -17.33 51.16 -25.34
C TYR A 487 -17.18 52.66 -25.00
N GLY A 488 -16.01 53.10 -24.62
CA GLY A 488 -15.72 54.50 -24.27
C GLY A 488 -14.66 54.65 -23.21
N ASN A 489 -14.50 55.85 -22.69
CA ASN A 489 -13.52 56.17 -21.66
C ASN A 489 -14.03 55.77 -20.28
N TYR A 490 -13.27 54.88 -19.60
CA TYR A 490 -13.61 54.39 -18.27
C TYR A 490 -12.37 54.46 -17.36
N THR A 491 -12.59 54.57 -16.07
CA THR A 491 -11.50 54.33 -15.11
C THR A 491 -11.08 52.87 -15.11
N VAL A 492 -9.83 52.59 -14.75
CA VAL A 492 -9.37 51.20 -14.58
C VAL A 492 -10.22 50.45 -13.55
N LEU A 493 -10.68 51.14 -12.50
CA LEU A 493 -11.59 50.55 -11.49
C LEU A 493 -12.95 50.16 -12.09
N GLU A 494 -13.55 51.07 -12.89
CA GLU A 494 -14.84 50.77 -13.58
C GLU A 494 -14.67 49.61 -14.56
N GLY A 495 -13.58 49.58 -15.33
CA GLY A 495 -13.24 48.49 -16.26
C GLY A 495 -13.13 47.14 -15.57
N LEU A 496 -12.47 47.09 -14.40
CA LEU A 496 -12.39 45.88 -13.60
C LEU A 496 -13.76 45.48 -13.03
N ALA A 497 -14.46 46.43 -12.41
CA ALA A 497 -15.78 46.15 -11.76
C ALA A 497 -16.84 45.67 -12.74
N GLN A 498 -16.81 46.19 -13.97
CA GLN A 498 -17.74 45.79 -15.04
C GLN A 498 -17.15 44.72 -15.96
N SER A 499 -15.95 44.28 -15.70
CA SER A 499 -15.21 43.28 -16.50
C SER A 499 -15.11 43.66 -18.00
N TYR A 500 -14.85 44.93 -18.32
CA TYR A 500 -14.67 45.39 -19.70
C TYR A 500 -13.34 44.89 -20.28
N ASN A 501 -13.41 44.10 -21.35
CA ASN A 501 -12.24 43.57 -22.02
C ASN A 501 -11.38 44.70 -22.63
N THR A 502 -12.02 45.64 -23.32
CA THR A 502 -11.32 46.76 -23.99
C THR A 502 -10.54 47.63 -23.01
N VAL A 503 -11.10 47.89 -21.82
CA VAL A 503 -10.39 48.60 -20.75
C VAL A 503 -9.18 47.81 -20.23
N THR A 504 -9.34 46.48 -20.08
CA THR A 504 -8.24 45.63 -19.62
C THR A 504 -7.11 45.54 -20.63
N PHE A 505 -7.44 45.42 -21.93
CA PHE A 505 -6.47 45.43 -23.01
C PHE A 505 -5.69 46.76 -23.06
N GLU A 506 -6.39 47.89 -23.02
CA GLU A 506 -5.76 49.21 -22.98
C GLU A 506 -4.88 49.40 -21.73
N THR A 507 -5.30 48.88 -20.58
CA THR A 507 -4.50 48.91 -19.35
C THR A 507 -3.23 48.05 -19.49
N ALA A 508 -3.34 46.88 -20.10
CA ALA A 508 -2.20 45.97 -20.32
C ALA A 508 -1.23 46.52 -21.37
N GLU A 509 -1.73 47.15 -22.45
CA GLU A 509 -0.91 47.76 -23.49
C GLU A 509 0.03 48.85 -22.93
N GLN A 510 -0.39 49.55 -21.87
CA GLN A 510 0.37 50.58 -21.20
C GLN A 510 1.35 50.07 -20.15
N LEU A 511 1.45 48.75 -19.96
CA LEU A 511 2.37 48.07 -19.04
C LEU A 511 3.34 47.19 -19.79
N ASP A 512 4.46 46.88 -19.15
CA ASP A 512 5.30 45.77 -19.55
C ASP A 512 4.57 44.47 -19.21
N LEU A 513 4.24 43.65 -20.22
CA LEU A 513 3.52 42.38 -20.06
C LEU A 513 4.24 41.41 -19.09
N CYS A 514 5.57 41.55 -18.97
CA CYS A 514 6.35 40.76 -18.03
C CYS A 514 6.07 41.11 -16.57
N LYS A 515 5.75 42.37 -16.28
CA LYS A 515 5.29 42.77 -14.93
C LYS A 515 3.95 42.16 -14.59
N ILE A 516 3.02 42.06 -15.55
CA ILE A 516 1.72 41.40 -15.35
C ILE A 516 1.92 39.90 -15.07
N ARG A 517 2.80 39.24 -15.86
CA ARG A 517 3.16 37.83 -15.64
C ARG A 517 3.78 37.62 -14.25
N ASP A 518 4.75 38.47 -13.89
CA ASP A 518 5.48 38.33 -12.64
C ASP A 518 4.56 38.58 -11.45
N MET A 519 3.64 39.54 -11.53
CA MET A 519 2.59 39.80 -10.55
C MET A 519 1.69 38.54 -10.37
N ALA A 520 1.23 37.95 -11.48
CA ALA A 520 0.43 36.73 -11.42
C ALA A 520 1.21 35.58 -10.78
N PHE A 521 2.50 35.44 -11.11
CA PHE A 521 3.38 34.42 -10.55
C PHE A 521 3.61 34.62 -9.03
N GLU A 522 3.87 35.85 -8.58
CA GLU A 522 4.01 36.18 -7.16
C GLU A 522 2.73 35.91 -6.36
N MET A 523 1.58 36.07 -6.98
CA MET A 523 0.27 35.76 -6.40
C MET A 523 -0.13 34.27 -6.51
N GLY A 524 0.78 33.40 -6.97
CA GLY A 524 0.61 31.94 -6.93
C GLY A 524 0.11 31.31 -8.23
N VAL A 525 0.04 32.03 -9.34
CA VAL A 525 -0.26 31.45 -10.67
C VAL A 525 1.00 30.78 -11.22
N HIS A 526 1.15 29.49 -11.04
CA HIS A 526 2.41 28.76 -11.30
C HIS A 526 2.70 28.48 -12.78
N ASN A 527 1.71 28.51 -13.67
CA ASN A 527 1.88 28.24 -15.10
C ASN A 527 2.38 29.46 -15.90
N GLY A 528 3.18 30.30 -15.29
CA GLY A 528 3.71 31.55 -15.83
C GLY A 528 4.69 31.46 -16.98
N LYS A 529 4.58 30.46 -17.85
CA LYS A 529 5.11 30.59 -19.21
C LYS A 529 4.15 31.52 -19.96
N LEU A 530 4.71 32.36 -20.82
CA LEU A 530 4.02 33.36 -21.67
C LEU A 530 2.79 32.86 -22.44
N SER A 531 2.41 31.60 -22.30
CA SER A 531 1.19 31.01 -22.86
C SER A 531 -0.11 31.67 -22.37
N LEU A 532 -0.09 32.35 -21.21
CA LEU A 532 -1.26 33.13 -20.74
C LEU A 532 -1.61 34.31 -21.67
N ILE A 533 -0.66 34.75 -22.49
CA ILE A 533 -0.88 35.80 -23.50
C ILE A 533 -1.15 35.17 -24.88
N GLN A 534 -0.70 33.94 -25.10
CA GLN A 534 -0.90 33.23 -26.39
C GLN A 534 -2.20 32.40 -26.44
N SER A 535 -2.77 32.02 -25.30
CA SER A 535 -3.95 31.13 -25.29
C SER A 535 -5.25 31.81 -25.76
N ASP A 536 -5.35 33.14 -25.67
CA ASP A 536 -6.55 33.84 -26.13
C ASP A 536 -6.57 34.09 -27.65
N ALA A 537 -5.48 33.80 -28.35
CA ALA A 537 -5.35 34.03 -29.79
C ALA A 537 -5.40 32.76 -30.66
N ALA A 538 -5.54 31.58 -30.06
CA ALA A 538 -5.44 30.30 -30.76
C ALA A 538 -6.71 29.43 -30.77
N ASP A 539 -7.78 29.85 -30.12
CA ASP A 539 -9.05 29.10 -30.07
C ASP A 539 -10.23 29.94 -30.61
N ASP A 540 -10.26 30.12 -31.91
CA ASP A 540 -11.45 30.33 -32.72
C ASP A 540 -11.55 29.27 -33.82
#